data_d5dff5e3608dc6ff860d49f3759a81ac
#
_entry.id   d5dff5e3608dc6ff860d49f3759a81ac
#
_cell.length_a   1.000
_cell.length_b   1.000
_cell.length_c   1.000
_cell.angle_alpha   90.00
_cell.angle_beta   90.00
_cell.angle_gamma   90.00
#
_symmetry.space_group_name_H-M   'P 1'
#
loop_
_entity.id
_entity.type
_entity.pdbx_description
1 polymer ?
#
loop_
_entity_poly.entity_id
_entity_poly.type
_entity_poly.pdbx_seq_one_letter_code
_entity_poly.pdbx_strand_id
1 'polypeptide(L)'
;MTRPRVLVADDHPEVAKAVSRVLALDCEVVGSVADGSALLEAAQRLQPDVIVLDLRLPKVDGLEACRRITQVHPEMRVIVFTAMSDPDISQRSFAVGASAFVSKLAAIDLLSTVKRLCPERS
;
A
#
# COMPACT_ATOMS: atom_id res chain seq x y z
N MET A 1 22.55 2.49 4.41
CA MET A 1 21.16 2.26 4.83
C MET A 1 20.23 2.54 3.67
N THR A 2 19.35 1.61 3.39
CA THR A 2 18.35 1.79 2.34
C THR A 2 17.02 2.15 2.96
N ARG A 3 16.33 3.13 2.37
CA ARG A 3 14.97 3.46 2.76
C ARG A 3 14.01 2.48 2.11
N PRO A 4 12.91 2.10 2.77
CA PRO A 4 11.88 1.31 2.10
C PRO A 4 11.36 2.05 0.86
N ARG A 5 11.20 1.32 -0.23
CA ARG A 5 10.63 1.85 -1.47
C ARG A 5 9.12 1.59 -1.45
N VAL A 6 8.35 2.65 -1.52
CA VAL A 6 6.89 2.58 -1.33
C VAL A 6 6.16 3.04 -2.59
N LEU A 7 5.19 2.24 -3.01
CA LEU A 7 4.24 2.60 -4.07
C LEU A 7 2.89 2.91 -3.42
N VAL A 8 2.30 4.05 -3.77
CA VAL A 8 1.02 4.49 -3.23
C VAL A 8 -0.06 4.26 -4.29
N ALA A 9 -1.17 3.63 -3.90
CA ALA A 9 -2.32 3.39 -4.77
C ALA A 9 -3.58 3.95 -4.13
N ASP A 10 -4.06 5.08 -4.65
CA ASP A 10 -5.25 5.77 -4.15
C ASP A 10 -5.78 6.66 -5.27
N ASP A 11 -7.09 6.61 -5.53
CA ASP A 11 -7.70 7.40 -6.60
C ASP A 11 -8.05 8.84 -6.19
N HIS A 12 -7.77 9.20 -4.92
CA HIS A 12 -7.95 10.56 -4.43
C HIS A 12 -6.61 11.31 -4.48
N PRO A 13 -6.39 12.22 -5.42
CA PRO A 13 -5.08 12.85 -5.60
C PRO A 13 -4.56 13.56 -4.35
N GLU A 14 -5.44 14.21 -3.61
CA GLU A 14 -5.03 14.93 -2.40
C GLU A 14 -4.57 13.99 -1.29
N VAL A 15 -5.28 12.87 -1.14
CA VAL A 15 -4.89 11.84 -0.17
C VAL A 15 -3.55 11.22 -0.57
N ALA A 16 -3.40 10.88 -1.85
CA ALA A 16 -2.15 10.31 -2.35
C ALA A 16 -0.96 11.25 -2.11
N LYS A 17 -1.14 12.55 -2.33
CA LYS A 17 -0.10 13.55 -2.07
C LYS A 17 0.25 13.65 -0.60
N ALA A 18 -0.77 13.69 0.27
CA ALA A 18 -0.56 13.79 1.71
C ALA A 18 0.17 12.56 2.25
N VAL A 19 -0.26 11.38 1.84
CA VAL A 19 0.38 10.12 2.22
C VAL A 19 1.84 10.08 1.73
N SER A 20 2.07 10.47 0.48
CA SER A 20 3.41 10.48 -0.09
C SER A 20 4.35 11.42 0.67
N ARG A 21 3.86 12.59 1.10
CA ARG A 21 4.66 13.54 1.88
C ARG A 21 5.06 12.96 3.24
N VAL A 22 4.11 12.31 3.91
CA VAL A 22 4.40 11.69 5.22
C VAL A 22 5.41 10.56 5.04
N LEU A 23 5.21 9.71 4.06
CA LEU A 23 6.10 8.58 3.82
C LEU A 23 7.50 9.03 3.40
N ALA A 24 7.60 10.13 2.66
CA ALA A 24 8.89 10.64 2.19
C ALA A 24 9.82 11.09 3.32
N LEU A 25 9.30 11.23 4.54
CA LEU A 25 10.15 11.54 5.70
C LEU A 25 11.18 10.44 5.97
N ASP A 26 10.81 9.18 5.75
CA ASP A 26 11.69 8.04 6.05
C ASP A 26 11.71 6.98 4.94
N CYS A 27 10.98 7.19 3.86
CA CYS A 27 10.85 6.21 2.78
C CYS A 27 11.15 6.87 1.44
N GLU A 28 11.43 6.05 0.44
CA GLU A 28 11.49 6.49 -0.96
C GLU A 28 10.15 6.18 -1.60
N VAL A 29 9.35 7.21 -1.91
CA VAL A 29 8.09 7.02 -2.63
C VAL A 29 8.41 6.90 -4.10
N VAL A 30 8.28 5.68 -4.64
CA VAL A 30 8.71 5.39 -6.02
C VAL A 30 7.62 5.67 -7.05
N GLY A 31 6.39 5.86 -6.61
CA GLY A 31 5.30 6.18 -7.52
C GLY A 31 3.98 6.31 -6.82
N SER A 32 2.99 6.83 -7.54
CA SER A 32 1.61 6.94 -7.09
C SER A 32 0.72 6.61 -8.28
N VAL A 33 -0.24 5.73 -8.07
CA VAL A 33 -1.17 5.28 -9.09
C VAL A 33 -2.61 5.43 -8.60
N ALA A 34 -3.55 5.56 -9.53
CA ALA A 34 -4.92 5.93 -9.21
C ALA A 34 -5.95 4.84 -9.55
N ASP A 35 -5.52 3.70 -10.07
CA ASP A 35 -6.42 2.59 -10.36
C ASP A 35 -5.70 1.26 -10.24
N GLY A 36 -6.48 0.17 -10.17
CA GLY A 36 -5.92 -1.16 -9.94
C GLY A 36 -5.09 -1.69 -11.09
N SER A 37 -5.42 -1.32 -12.32
CA SER A 37 -4.66 -1.74 -13.49
C SER A 37 -3.27 -1.09 -13.50
N ALA A 38 -3.21 0.22 -13.23
CA ALA A 38 -1.95 0.95 -13.12
C ALA A 38 -1.12 0.42 -11.94
N LEU A 39 -1.78 0.01 -10.86
CA LEU A 39 -1.10 -0.58 -9.70
C LEU A 39 -0.39 -1.88 -10.07
N LEU A 40 -1.07 -2.79 -10.76
CA LEU A 40 -0.47 -4.06 -11.14
C LEU A 40 0.75 -3.87 -12.05
N GLU A 41 0.64 -2.96 -13.02
CA GLU A 41 1.75 -2.63 -13.91
C GLU A 41 2.92 -2.01 -13.15
N ALA A 42 2.63 -1.02 -12.28
CA ALA A 42 3.66 -0.32 -11.53
C ALA A 42 4.38 -1.24 -10.54
N ALA A 43 3.64 -2.16 -9.90
CA ALA A 43 4.25 -3.13 -8.99
C ALA A 43 5.29 -4.00 -9.71
N GLN A 44 4.96 -4.44 -10.92
CA GLN A 44 5.88 -5.24 -11.72
C GLN A 44 7.09 -4.42 -12.18
N ARG A 45 6.87 -3.19 -12.62
CA ARG A 45 7.93 -2.34 -13.18
C ARG A 45 8.85 -1.78 -12.10
N LEU A 46 8.28 -1.33 -11.00
CA LEU A 46 9.03 -0.60 -9.97
C LEU A 46 9.58 -1.51 -8.86
N GLN A 47 9.00 -2.69 -8.67
CA GLN A 47 9.42 -3.64 -7.63
C GLN A 47 9.54 -2.98 -6.26
N PRO A 48 8.45 -2.37 -5.74
CA PRO A 48 8.51 -1.72 -4.42
C PRO A 48 8.66 -2.73 -3.29
N ASP A 49 9.15 -2.28 -2.16
CA ASP A 49 9.17 -3.09 -0.94
C ASP A 49 7.80 -3.14 -0.28
N VAL A 50 7.08 -2.03 -0.34
CA VAL A 50 5.77 -1.85 0.30
C VAL A 50 4.82 -1.16 -0.66
N ILE A 51 3.58 -1.59 -0.66
CA ILE A 51 2.49 -0.92 -1.37
C ILE A 51 1.47 -0.44 -0.34
N VAL A 52 1.16 0.86 -0.35
CA VAL A 52 0.07 1.42 0.44
C VAL A 52 -1.15 1.48 -0.48
N LEU A 53 -2.17 0.70 -0.16
CA LEU A 53 -3.26 0.40 -1.07
C LEU A 53 -4.61 0.80 -0.48
N ASP A 54 -5.32 1.72 -1.14
CA ASP A 54 -6.73 1.93 -0.87
C ASP A 54 -7.53 0.87 -1.63
N LEU A 55 -8.49 0.27 -0.96
CA LEU A 55 -9.32 -0.78 -1.57
C LEU A 55 -10.31 -0.25 -2.61
N ARG A 56 -10.67 1.02 -2.53
CA ARG A 56 -11.62 1.64 -3.47
C ARG A 56 -10.88 2.19 -4.68
N LEU A 57 -10.45 1.29 -5.55
CA LEU A 57 -9.79 1.68 -6.79
C LEU A 57 -10.67 1.35 -7.98
N PRO A 58 -10.68 2.20 -9.02
CA PRO A 58 -11.36 1.85 -10.26
C PRO A 58 -10.58 0.79 -11.05
N LYS A 59 -11.23 0.21 -12.03
CA LYS A 59 -10.76 -0.83 -12.96
C LYS A 59 -10.57 -2.17 -12.29
N VAL A 60 -9.51 -2.37 -11.53
CA VAL A 60 -9.33 -3.60 -10.76
C VAL A 60 -9.55 -3.27 -9.29
N ASP A 61 -10.48 -3.98 -8.66
CA ASP A 61 -10.78 -3.83 -7.24
C ASP A 61 -9.52 -4.04 -6.39
N GLY A 62 -9.40 -3.26 -5.31
CA GLY A 62 -8.21 -3.29 -4.45
C GLY A 62 -7.93 -4.64 -3.82
N LEU A 63 -8.96 -5.39 -3.39
CA LEU A 63 -8.76 -6.74 -2.85
C LEU A 63 -8.22 -7.68 -3.92
N GLU A 64 -8.75 -7.60 -5.13
CA GLU A 64 -8.28 -8.43 -6.25
C GLU A 64 -6.85 -8.05 -6.63
N ALA A 65 -6.52 -6.76 -6.66
CA ALA A 65 -5.16 -6.32 -6.93
C ALA A 65 -4.19 -6.84 -5.87
N CYS A 66 -4.58 -6.77 -4.60
CA CYS A 66 -3.77 -7.29 -3.50
C CYS A 66 -3.52 -8.78 -3.67
N ARG A 67 -4.57 -9.56 -3.99
CA ARG A 67 -4.45 -10.99 -4.21
C ARG A 67 -3.46 -11.30 -5.32
N ARG A 68 -3.57 -10.62 -6.45
CA ARG A 68 -2.68 -10.84 -7.60
C ARG A 68 -1.24 -10.49 -7.26
N ILE A 69 -1.02 -9.36 -6.61
CA ILE A 69 0.32 -8.90 -6.25
C ILE A 69 0.98 -9.90 -5.30
N THR A 70 0.27 -10.33 -4.25
CA THR A 70 0.86 -11.23 -3.26
C THR A 70 1.10 -12.63 -3.81
N GLN A 71 0.35 -13.04 -4.83
CA GLN A 71 0.60 -14.32 -5.51
C GLN A 71 1.85 -14.27 -6.40
N VAL A 72 2.03 -13.17 -7.13
CA VAL A 72 3.15 -13.02 -8.08
C VAL A 72 4.41 -12.53 -7.38
N HIS A 73 4.26 -11.66 -6.37
CA HIS A 73 5.36 -11.02 -5.65
C HIS A 73 5.19 -11.23 -4.15
N PRO A 74 5.38 -12.46 -3.64
CA PRO A 74 5.14 -12.72 -2.21
C PRO A 74 6.08 -11.95 -1.27
N GLU A 75 7.17 -11.40 -1.78
CA GLU A 75 8.09 -10.56 -1.02
C GLU A 75 7.59 -9.13 -0.82
N MET A 76 6.65 -8.66 -1.64
CA MET A 76 6.09 -7.32 -1.49
C MET A 76 5.12 -7.28 -0.32
N ARG A 77 5.25 -6.26 0.53
CA ARG A 77 4.33 -6.06 1.65
C ARG A 77 3.20 -5.14 1.19
N VAL A 78 1.96 -5.53 1.45
CA VAL A 78 0.81 -4.70 1.12
C VAL A 78 0.17 -4.21 2.40
N ILE A 79 0.11 -2.90 2.57
CA ILE A 79 -0.62 -2.25 3.66
C ILE A 79 -1.92 -1.74 3.08
N VAL A 80 -3.04 -2.29 3.52
CA VAL A 80 -4.34 -1.75 3.14
C VAL A 80 -4.60 -0.51 3.98
N PHE A 81 -4.82 0.62 3.32
CA PHE A 81 -5.02 1.92 3.96
C PHE A 81 -6.31 2.50 3.41
N THR A 82 -7.40 2.38 4.16
CA THR A 82 -8.73 2.66 3.64
C THR A 82 -9.62 3.34 4.68
N ALA A 83 -10.60 4.12 4.19
CA ALA A 83 -11.64 4.72 5.03
C ALA A 83 -12.74 3.72 5.39
N MET A 84 -12.78 2.53 4.77
CA MET A 84 -13.77 1.51 5.06
C MET A 84 -13.53 0.96 6.47
N SER A 85 -14.59 0.92 7.28
CA SER A 85 -14.48 0.52 8.69
C SER A 85 -15.18 -0.79 9.02
N ASP A 86 -15.66 -1.51 8.01
CA ASP A 86 -16.33 -2.78 8.20
C ASP A 86 -15.33 -3.83 8.72
N PRO A 87 -15.62 -4.53 9.84
CA PRO A 87 -14.71 -5.55 10.35
C PRO A 87 -14.37 -6.65 9.34
N ASP A 88 -15.30 -6.99 8.45
CA ASP A 88 -15.05 -7.98 7.40
C ASP A 88 -13.96 -7.55 6.43
N ILE A 89 -13.80 -6.25 6.20
CA ILE A 89 -12.81 -5.74 5.25
C ILE A 89 -11.39 -6.04 5.73
N SER A 90 -11.13 -5.89 7.02
CA SER A 90 -9.79 -6.20 7.54
C SER A 90 -9.50 -7.71 7.41
N GLN A 91 -10.46 -8.57 7.74
CA GLN A 91 -10.31 -10.01 7.58
C GLN A 91 -10.09 -10.40 6.12
N ARG A 92 -10.88 -9.84 5.21
CA ARG A 92 -10.75 -10.11 3.78
C ARG A 92 -9.42 -9.64 3.22
N SER A 93 -8.92 -8.50 3.72
CA SER A 93 -7.61 -7.97 3.33
C SER A 93 -6.48 -8.94 3.70
N PHE A 94 -6.49 -9.44 4.94
CA PHE A 94 -5.49 -10.42 5.36
C PHE A 94 -5.63 -11.74 4.61
N ALA A 95 -6.87 -12.16 4.30
CA ALA A 95 -7.12 -13.39 3.57
C ALA A 95 -6.54 -13.36 2.14
N VAL A 96 -6.43 -12.19 1.53
CA VAL A 96 -5.83 -12.05 0.19
C VAL A 96 -4.35 -11.66 0.23
N GLY A 97 -3.74 -11.69 1.40
CA GLY A 97 -2.30 -11.55 1.55
C GLY A 97 -1.79 -10.22 2.07
N ALA A 98 -2.67 -9.31 2.50
CA ALA A 98 -2.22 -8.04 3.07
C ALA A 98 -1.37 -8.29 4.31
N SER A 99 -0.31 -7.50 4.47
CA SER A 99 0.60 -7.58 5.62
C SER A 99 0.10 -6.77 6.81
N ALA A 100 -0.69 -5.72 6.54
CA ALA A 100 -1.25 -4.87 7.58
C ALA A 100 -2.50 -4.17 7.06
N PHE A 101 -3.30 -3.69 8.01
CA PHE A 101 -4.51 -2.92 7.72
C PHE A 101 -4.47 -1.66 8.59
N VAL A 102 -4.54 -0.49 7.98
CA VAL A 102 -4.53 0.79 8.69
C VAL A 102 -5.75 1.60 8.22
N SER A 103 -6.55 2.07 9.18
CA SER A 103 -7.67 2.94 8.88
C SER A 103 -7.15 4.33 8.49
N LYS A 104 -7.79 4.98 7.52
CA LYS A 104 -7.48 6.39 7.19
C LYS A 104 -7.74 7.33 8.36
N LEU A 105 -8.56 6.92 9.33
CA LEU A 105 -8.75 7.67 10.57
C LEU A 105 -7.53 7.59 11.51
N ALA A 106 -6.67 6.61 11.32
CA ALA A 106 -5.44 6.43 12.09
C ALA A 106 -4.21 6.61 11.20
N ALA A 107 -4.23 7.59 10.32
CA ALA A 107 -3.16 7.81 9.32
C ALA A 107 -1.79 8.04 9.97
N ILE A 108 -1.75 8.51 11.21
CA ILE A 108 -0.50 8.70 11.95
C ILE A 108 0.26 7.37 12.14
N ASP A 109 -0.45 6.25 12.12
CA ASP A 109 0.17 4.93 12.30
C ASP A 109 0.79 4.37 11.02
N LEU A 110 0.57 5.03 9.88
CA LEU A 110 1.01 4.49 8.58
C LEU A 110 2.52 4.40 8.48
N LEU A 111 3.23 5.47 8.83
CA LEU A 111 4.70 5.48 8.72
C LEU A 111 5.33 4.46 9.66
N SER A 112 4.85 4.37 10.90
CA SER A 112 5.36 3.37 11.85
C SER A 112 5.08 1.95 11.36
N THR A 113 3.95 1.72 10.69
CA THR A 113 3.62 0.42 10.12
C THR A 113 4.59 0.04 9.00
N VAL A 114 4.90 0.99 8.10
CA VAL A 114 5.88 0.75 7.04
C VAL A 114 7.24 0.39 7.64
N LYS A 115 7.69 1.16 8.62
CA LYS A 115 8.99 0.93 9.25
C LYS A 115 9.05 -0.41 9.97
N ARG A 116 7.96 -0.86 10.55
CA ARG A 116 7.89 -2.16 11.21
C ARG A 116 7.96 -3.31 10.21
N LEU A 117 7.29 -3.18 9.07
CA LEU A 117 7.26 -4.23 8.04
C LEU A 117 8.55 -4.29 7.23
N CYS A 118 9.22 -3.15 7.07
CA CYS A 118 10.45 -3.04 6.29
C CYS A 118 11.51 -2.34 7.13
N PRO A 119 12.10 -3.03 8.12
CA PRO A 119 13.17 -2.42 8.93
C PRO A 119 14.35 -2.04 8.03
N GLU A 120 15.01 -0.95 8.36
CA GLU A 120 16.20 -0.51 7.63
C GLU A 120 17.26 -1.60 7.61
N ARG A 121 17.79 -1.84 6.44
CA ARG A 121 18.94 -2.72 6.28
C ARG A 121 20.22 -1.90 6.43
N SER A 122 20.99 -2.27 7.38
CA SER A 122 22.30 -1.65 7.58
C SER A 122 23.37 -2.35 6.75
#